data_b5ff32328b678cc6323b8047e3fb4103
#
_entry.id   b5ff32328b678cc6323b8047e3fb4103
#
_cell.length_a   1.000
_cell.length_b   1.000
_cell.length_c   1.000
_cell.angle_alpha   90.00
_cell.angle_beta   90.00
_cell.angle_gamma   90.00
#
_symmetry.space_group_name_H-M   'P 1'
#
loop_
_entity.id
_entity.type
_entity.pdbx_description
1 polymer ?
#
loop_
_entity_poly.entity_id
_entity_poly.type
_entity_poly.pdbx_seq_one_letter_code
_entity_poly.pdbx_strand_id
1 'polypeptide(L)'
;PLDHDLVETLRGALGRTVRPVLVPRSTLLTAIDAVYGFDRSLSAAVQQTSELRVDIGNLEQLVKLGETQSIEAGDQPVVQAVERLLFYAYDQRASDIHFEPKRDRAIVRMRIDGVLHEVISFPRVIHPAIVSRIKVLARLDVAEKRRPQDGRIRTQSPTGEVELRVSTVPVAHGEKVVLRIFDPGSLLQS
;
A
#
# COMPACT_ATOMS: atom_id res chain seq x y z
N PRO A 1 2.09 -0.92 35.62
CA PRO A 1 0.72 -1.34 35.82
C PRO A 1 0.17 -1.87 34.50
N LEU A 2 0.10 -3.20 34.44
CA LEU A 2 -0.53 -3.91 33.32
C LEU A 2 -2.02 -3.98 33.66
N ASP A 3 -2.85 -3.54 32.73
CA ASP A 3 -4.28 -3.67 32.82
C ASP A 3 -4.65 -5.14 32.49
N HIS A 4 -4.90 -5.91 33.54
CA HIS A 4 -5.24 -7.33 33.43
C HIS A 4 -6.58 -7.54 32.76
N ASP A 5 -7.55 -6.65 32.98
CA ASP A 5 -8.88 -6.74 32.42
C ASP A 5 -8.84 -6.55 30.87
N LEU A 6 -7.98 -5.64 30.41
CA LEU A 6 -7.73 -5.44 28.98
C LEU A 6 -7.12 -6.70 28.34
N VAL A 7 -6.15 -7.34 29.00
CA VAL A 7 -5.50 -8.57 28.50
C VAL A 7 -6.50 -9.71 28.36
N GLU A 8 -7.36 -9.89 29.37
CA GLU A 8 -8.40 -10.93 29.34
C GLU A 8 -9.46 -10.64 28.27
N THR A 9 -9.89 -9.38 28.12
CA THR A 9 -10.81 -8.95 27.07
C THR A 9 -10.25 -9.26 25.69
N LEU A 10 -8.96 -8.94 25.44
CA LEU A 10 -8.30 -9.23 24.18
C LEU A 10 -8.15 -10.73 23.93
N ARG A 11 -7.86 -11.54 24.95
CA ARG A 11 -7.83 -13.00 24.81
C ARG A 11 -9.17 -13.57 24.38
N GLY A 12 -10.26 -13.09 25.02
CA GLY A 12 -11.62 -13.49 24.66
C GLY A 12 -12.00 -13.11 23.24
N ALA A 13 -11.68 -11.87 22.83
CA ALA A 13 -12.03 -11.37 21.50
C ALA A 13 -11.24 -12.03 20.37
N LEU A 14 -9.95 -12.33 20.60
CA LEU A 14 -9.06 -12.86 19.55
C LEU A 14 -9.00 -14.38 19.50
N GLY A 15 -9.47 -15.08 20.54
CA GLY A 15 -9.35 -16.55 20.68
C GLY A 15 -7.89 -17.05 20.67
N ARG A 16 -6.92 -16.17 21.03
CA ARG A 16 -5.48 -16.44 21.01
C ARG A 16 -4.83 -16.04 22.32
N THR A 17 -3.68 -16.64 22.62
CA THR A 17 -2.87 -16.23 23.79
C THR A 17 -2.31 -14.83 23.57
N VAL A 18 -2.69 -13.89 24.41
CA VAL A 18 -2.16 -12.52 24.41
C VAL A 18 -1.03 -12.42 25.42
N ARG A 19 0.13 -11.96 24.96
CA ARG A 19 1.33 -11.79 25.75
C ARG A 19 1.71 -10.31 25.83
N PRO A 20 1.51 -9.62 26.96
CA PRO A 20 1.91 -8.23 27.08
C PRO A 20 3.45 -8.13 27.17
N VAL A 21 4.01 -7.17 26.44
CA VAL A 21 5.45 -6.89 26.40
C VAL A 21 5.66 -5.40 26.63
N LEU A 22 6.60 -5.04 27.52
CA LEU A 22 7.03 -3.67 27.72
C LEU A 22 8.11 -3.33 26.68
N VAL A 23 7.88 -2.27 25.93
CA VAL A 23 8.81 -1.77 24.93
C VAL A 23 9.04 -0.26 25.09
N PRO A 24 10.18 0.30 24.68
CA PRO A 24 10.39 1.74 24.61
C PRO A 24 9.31 2.41 23.74
N ARG A 25 8.96 3.66 24.10
CA ARG A 25 7.94 4.44 23.34
C ARG A 25 8.28 4.55 21.84
N SER A 26 9.56 4.72 21.52
CA SER A 26 10.03 4.77 20.14
C SER A 26 9.70 3.49 19.37
N THR A 27 9.99 2.33 19.96
CA THR A 27 9.69 1.02 19.38
C THR A 27 8.19 0.82 19.17
N LEU A 28 7.36 1.24 20.16
CA LEU A 28 5.91 1.18 20.06
C LEU A 28 5.39 2.07 18.92
N LEU A 29 5.87 3.30 18.82
CA LEU A 29 5.48 4.22 17.74
C LEU A 29 5.88 3.69 16.37
N THR A 30 7.08 3.12 16.23
CA THR A 30 7.53 2.48 15.01
C THR A 30 6.64 1.29 14.62
N ALA A 31 6.27 0.45 15.59
CA ALA A 31 5.38 -0.69 15.36
C ALA A 31 3.96 -0.25 14.97
N ILE A 32 3.42 0.78 15.63
CA ILE A 32 2.11 1.37 15.29
C ILE A 32 2.17 1.95 13.86
N ASP A 33 3.23 2.65 13.53
CA ASP A 33 3.40 3.27 12.20
C ASP A 33 3.60 2.21 11.12
N ALA A 34 4.27 1.11 11.40
CA ALA A 34 4.40 -0.01 10.46
C ALA A 34 3.05 -0.67 10.16
N VAL A 35 2.19 -0.84 11.18
CA VAL A 35 0.89 -1.52 11.02
C VAL A 35 -0.20 -0.57 10.50
N TYR A 36 -0.31 0.64 11.05
CA TYR A 36 -1.41 1.58 10.77
C TYR A 36 -1.00 2.76 9.90
N GLY A 37 0.28 2.93 9.62
CA GLY A 37 0.77 4.08 8.88
C GLY A 37 0.31 4.10 7.42
N PHE A 38 0.11 2.92 6.82
CA PHE A 38 -0.46 2.81 5.47
C PHE A 38 -1.90 3.32 5.46
N ASP A 39 -2.73 2.89 6.41
CA ASP A 39 -4.12 3.35 6.53
C ASP A 39 -4.21 4.85 6.72
N ARG A 40 -3.30 5.45 7.51
CA ARG A 40 -3.23 6.92 7.66
C ARG A 40 -2.85 7.62 6.36
N SER A 41 -1.84 7.14 5.65
CA SER A 41 -1.41 7.72 4.38
C SER A 41 -2.49 7.60 3.33
N LEU A 42 -3.18 6.45 3.31
CA LEU A 42 -4.30 6.21 2.43
C LEU A 42 -5.51 7.09 2.81
N SER A 43 -5.83 7.19 4.10
CA SER A 43 -6.91 8.06 4.59
C SER A 43 -6.65 9.52 4.26
N ALA A 44 -5.41 10.00 4.36
CA ALA A 44 -5.04 11.34 3.95
C ALA A 44 -5.22 11.56 2.44
N ALA A 45 -4.84 10.58 1.61
CA ALA A 45 -5.08 10.63 0.16
C ALA A 45 -6.57 10.62 -0.18
N VAL A 46 -7.39 9.85 0.56
CA VAL A 46 -8.86 9.86 0.43
C VAL A 46 -9.46 11.18 0.89
N GLN A 47 -8.99 11.72 2.02
CA GLN A 47 -9.46 13.00 2.55
C GLN A 47 -9.17 14.16 1.60
N GLN A 48 -7.98 14.23 1.01
CA GLN A 48 -7.68 15.21 -0.03
C GLN A 48 -8.66 15.13 -1.21
N THR A 49 -9.16 13.93 -1.52
CA THR A 49 -10.20 13.75 -2.54
C THR A 49 -11.59 14.11 -2.03
N SER A 50 -11.84 13.94 -0.72
CA SER A 50 -13.16 14.10 -0.10
C SER A 50 -13.44 15.56 0.36
N GLU A 51 -12.40 16.32 0.71
CA GLU A 51 -12.51 17.75 1.04
C GLU A 51 -12.96 18.58 -0.17
N LEU A 52 -12.90 17.98 -1.36
CA LEU A 52 -13.49 18.54 -2.58
C LEU A 52 -15.00 18.28 -2.71
N ARG A 53 -15.65 17.64 -1.75
CA ARG A 53 -17.11 17.63 -1.64
C ARG A 53 -17.58 18.97 -1.08
N VAL A 54 -17.32 20.02 -1.84
CA VAL A 54 -17.91 21.34 -1.63
C VAL A 54 -19.42 21.26 -1.93
N ASP A 55 -20.17 21.79 -0.99
CA ASP A 55 -21.55 22.22 -1.01
C ASP A 55 -22.28 22.11 -2.37
N ILE A 56 -23.35 21.30 -2.38
CA ILE A 56 -24.16 20.94 -3.55
C ILE A 56 -25.02 22.13 -4.08
N GLY A 57 -24.48 23.34 -4.06
CA GLY A 57 -25.16 24.52 -4.54
C GLY A 57 -24.85 24.92 -6.00
N ASN A 58 -23.83 24.38 -6.62
CA ASN A 58 -23.43 24.81 -7.97
C ASN A 58 -22.87 23.67 -8.81
N LEU A 59 -23.75 22.95 -9.50
CA LEU A 59 -23.43 21.78 -10.34
C LEU A 59 -22.41 22.09 -11.46
N GLU A 60 -22.39 23.31 -11.98
CA GLU A 60 -21.43 23.72 -13.02
C GLU A 60 -20.01 23.95 -12.51
N GLN A 61 -19.85 24.34 -11.25
CA GLN A 61 -18.53 24.41 -10.61
C GLN A 61 -18.02 23.02 -10.24
N LEU A 62 -18.89 22.08 -9.91
CA LEU A 62 -18.53 20.69 -9.62
C LEU A 62 -17.98 19.94 -10.84
N VAL A 63 -18.50 20.22 -12.01
CA VAL A 63 -17.99 19.61 -13.28
C VAL A 63 -16.60 20.14 -13.61
N LYS A 64 -16.35 21.45 -13.40
CA LYS A 64 -15.03 22.06 -13.65
C LYS A 64 -13.98 21.70 -12.58
N LEU A 65 -14.38 21.46 -11.33
CA LEU A 65 -13.48 21.04 -10.24
C LEU A 65 -13.17 19.55 -10.29
N GLY A 66 -14.10 18.72 -10.77
CA GLY A 66 -13.87 17.26 -10.98
C GLY A 66 -12.84 16.96 -12.07
N GLU A 67 -12.54 17.91 -12.95
CA GLU A 67 -11.50 17.81 -13.97
C GLU A 67 -10.12 18.29 -13.51
N THR A 68 -10.02 18.99 -12.36
CA THR A 68 -8.81 19.77 -12.01
C THR A 68 -7.99 19.25 -10.83
N GLN A 69 -8.45 18.24 -10.09
CA GLN A 69 -7.64 17.69 -8.99
C GLN A 69 -7.68 16.14 -9.02
N SER A 70 -6.90 15.59 -9.91
CA SER A 70 -6.52 14.17 -9.87
C SER A 70 -5.48 13.97 -8.76
N ILE A 71 -5.67 12.95 -7.93
CA ILE A 71 -4.61 12.48 -7.03
C ILE A 71 -3.42 12.08 -7.88
N GLU A 72 -2.28 12.73 -7.66
CA GLU A 72 -1.10 12.53 -8.47
C GLU A 72 -0.12 11.54 -7.82
N ALA A 73 0.71 10.93 -8.66
CA ALA A 73 1.76 10.00 -8.24
C ALA A 73 2.81 10.65 -7.31
N GLY A 74 2.93 11.98 -7.36
CA GLY A 74 3.85 12.78 -6.56
C GLY A 74 3.29 13.24 -5.22
N ASP A 75 1.99 13.05 -4.98
CA ASP A 75 1.36 13.47 -3.74
C ASP A 75 1.96 12.75 -2.54
N GLN A 76 2.33 13.50 -1.50
CA GLN A 76 2.99 12.96 -0.31
C GLN A 76 2.27 11.75 0.30
N PRO A 77 0.94 11.71 0.45
CA PRO A 77 0.23 10.55 0.97
C PRO A 77 0.39 9.30 0.08
N VAL A 78 0.39 9.47 -1.26
CA VAL A 78 0.57 8.36 -2.21
C VAL A 78 2.00 7.82 -2.15
N VAL A 79 2.99 8.72 -2.10
CA VAL A 79 4.41 8.35 -1.95
C VAL A 79 4.61 7.54 -0.70
N GLN A 80 4.15 8.04 0.45
CA GLN A 80 4.26 7.37 1.74
C GLN A 80 3.50 6.03 1.77
N ALA A 81 2.32 5.94 1.16
CA ALA A 81 1.56 4.71 1.09
C ALA A 81 2.33 3.62 0.35
N VAL A 82 2.93 3.94 -0.81
CA VAL A 82 3.73 2.98 -1.59
C VAL A 82 4.99 2.56 -0.82
N GLU A 83 5.72 3.51 -0.24
CA GLU A 83 6.93 3.23 0.55
C GLU A 83 6.64 2.31 1.75
N ARG A 84 5.57 2.59 2.50
CA ARG A 84 5.16 1.77 3.66
C ARG A 84 4.73 0.36 3.24
N LEU A 85 4.06 0.23 2.09
CA LEU A 85 3.67 -1.06 1.55
C LEU A 85 4.87 -1.91 1.16
N LEU A 86 5.87 -1.30 0.53
CA LEU A 86 7.13 -1.97 0.19
C LEU A 86 7.88 -2.39 1.46
N PHE A 87 7.97 -1.48 2.44
CA PHE A 87 8.60 -1.79 3.73
C PHE A 87 7.91 -2.97 4.44
N TYR A 88 6.58 -2.95 4.50
CA TYR A 88 5.79 -4.04 5.08
C TYR A 88 6.03 -5.37 4.35
N ALA A 89 6.10 -5.35 3.01
CA ALA A 89 6.39 -6.54 2.24
C ALA A 89 7.77 -7.14 2.57
N TYR A 90 8.79 -6.30 2.77
CA TYR A 90 10.12 -6.77 3.20
C TYR A 90 10.09 -7.36 4.60
N ASP A 91 9.42 -6.69 5.55
CA ASP A 91 9.28 -7.15 6.93
C ASP A 91 8.60 -8.53 6.99
N GLN A 92 7.57 -8.73 6.18
CA GLN A 92 6.84 -9.99 6.07
C GLN A 92 7.52 -11.03 5.15
N ARG A 93 8.68 -10.76 4.59
CA ARG A 93 9.41 -11.62 3.63
C ARG A 93 8.53 -12.04 2.46
N ALA A 94 7.70 -11.15 1.97
CA ALA A 94 6.85 -11.43 0.82
C ALA A 94 7.70 -11.61 -0.45
N SER A 95 7.35 -12.59 -1.27
CA SER A 95 7.98 -12.80 -2.58
C SER A 95 7.35 -11.96 -3.68
N ASP A 96 6.05 -11.69 -3.59
CA ASP A 96 5.31 -10.95 -4.59
C ASP A 96 4.29 -10.01 -3.92
N ILE A 97 4.08 -8.83 -4.54
CA ILE A 97 3.02 -7.88 -4.18
C ILE A 97 2.13 -7.70 -5.40
N HIS A 98 0.83 -7.88 -5.23
CA HIS A 98 -0.17 -7.72 -6.27
C HIS A 98 -1.10 -6.56 -5.94
N PHE A 99 -1.22 -5.60 -6.86
CA PHE A 99 -2.22 -4.53 -6.81
C PHE A 99 -3.32 -4.86 -7.82
N GLU A 100 -4.51 -5.16 -7.35
CA GLU A 100 -5.61 -5.66 -8.16
C GLU A 100 -6.80 -4.71 -8.09
N PRO A 101 -7.10 -3.96 -9.18
CA PRO A 101 -8.32 -3.16 -9.23
C PRO A 101 -9.55 -4.07 -9.38
N LYS A 102 -10.55 -3.83 -8.57
CA LYS A 102 -11.89 -4.41 -8.68
C LYS A 102 -12.89 -3.32 -9.09
N ARG A 103 -14.17 -3.65 -9.14
CA ARG A 103 -15.22 -2.74 -9.59
C ARG A 103 -15.33 -1.48 -8.71
N ASP A 104 -15.29 -1.65 -7.40
CA ASP A 104 -15.53 -0.63 -6.36
C ASP A 104 -14.29 -0.29 -5.51
N ARG A 105 -13.35 -1.18 -5.44
CA ARG A 105 -12.16 -1.08 -4.60
C ARG A 105 -10.93 -1.61 -5.33
N ALA A 106 -9.76 -1.36 -4.79
CA ALA A 106 -8.52 -2.05 -5.14
C ALA A 106 -8.05 -2.90 -3.96
N ILE A 107 -7.44 -4.03 -4.25
CA ILE A 107 -6.96 -4.99 -3.26
C ILE A 107 -5.45 -5.15 -3.44
N VAL A 108 -4.71 -5.11 -2.33
CA VAL A 108 -3.31 -5.50 -2.30
C VAL A 108 -3.19 -6.88 -1.66
N ARG A 109 -2.55 -7.78 -2.39
CA ARG A 109 -2.22 -9.11 -1.89
C ARG A 109 -0.71 -9.29 -1.87
N MET A 110 -0.21 -9.99 -0.88
CA MET A 110 1.18 -10.36 -0.78
C MET A 110 1.31 -11.88 -0.72
N ARG A 111 2.32 -12.41 -1.41
CA ARG A 111 2.68 -13.81 -1.29
C ARG A 111 3.70 -13.97 -0.18
N ILE A 112 3.28 -14.61 0.90
CA ILE A 112 4.10 -14.88 2.09
C ILE A 112 4.12 -16.40 2.28
N ASP A 113 5.30 -17.00 2.39
CA ASP A 113 5.48 -18.44 2.51
C ASP A 113 4.70 -19.24 1.45
N GLY A 114 4.71 -18.75 0.20
CA GLY A 114 4.05 -19.38 -0.94
C GLY A 114 2.53 -19.13 -1.02
N VAL A 115 1.90 -18.60 0.02
CA VAL A 115 0.45 -18.34 0.08
C VAL A 115 0.14 -16.87 -0.19
N LEU A 116 -0.93 -16.64 -0.95
CA LEU A 116 -1.38 -15.27 -1.30
C LEU A 116 -2.38 -14.77 -0.25
N HIS A 117 -1.99 -13.75 0.51
CA HIS A 117 -2.80 -13.11 1.54
C HIS A 117 -3.33 -11.76 1.06
N GLU A 118 -4.59 -11.46 1.33
CA GLU A 118 -5.11 -10.10 1.19
C GLU A 118 -4.62 -9.28 2.39
N VAL A 119 -3.83 -8.23 2.12
CA VAL A 119 -3.21 -7.41 3.17
C VAL A 119 -4.05 -6.18 3.44
N ILE A 120 -4.50 -5.52 2.38
CA ILE A 120 -5.30 -4.29 2.50
C ILE A 120 -6.20 -4.10 1.28
N SER A 121 -7.30 -3.39 1.46
CA SER A 121 -8.13 -2.87 0.37
C SER A 121 -8.39 -1.38 0.57
N PHE A 122 -8.54 -0.65 -0.53
CA PHE A 122 -8.75 0.79 -0.52
C PHE A 122 -9.68 1.24 -1.66
N PRO A 123 -10.27 2.45 -1.59
CA PRO A 123 -11.14 2.97 -2.62
C PRO A 123 -10.46 3.00 -3.99
N ARG A 124 -11.17 2.55 -5.03
CA ARG A 124 -10.64 2.46 -6.39
C ARG A 124 -10.09 3.78 -6.92
N VAL A 125 -10.62 4.92 -6.47
CA VAL A 125 -10.20 6.26 -6.92
C VAL A 125 -8.70 6.52 -6.70
N ILE A 126 -8.08 5.90 -5.70
CA ILE A 126 -6.66 6.07 -5.37
C ILE A 126 -5.76 5.14 -6.20
N HIS A 127 -6.31 4.04 -6.71
CA HIS A 127 -5.54 3.03 -7.42
C HIS A 127 -4.70 3.57 -8.58
N PRO A 128 -5.21 4.46 -9.46
CA PRO A 128 -4.42 5.02 -10.56
C PRO A 128 -3.19 5.80 -10.07
N ALA A 129 -3.30 6.54 -8.97
CA ALA A 129 -2.17 7.30 -8.43
C ALA A 129 -1.09 6.38 -7.87
N ILE A 130 -1.47 5.29 -7.17
CA ILE A 130 -0.54 4.27 -6.67
C ILE A 130 0.17 3.59 -7.86
N VAL A 131 -0.56 3.19 -8.90
CA VAL A 131 0.02 2.58 -10.11
C VAL A 131 0.98 3.55 -10.79
N SER A 132 0.59 4.82 -10.95
CA SER A 132 1.45 5.87 -11.52
C SER A 132 2.73 6.04 -10.71
N ARG A 133 2.64 6.05 -9.37
CA ARG A 133 3.83 6.12 -8.50
C ARG A 133 4.76 4.92 -8.70
N ILE A 134 4.22 3.72 -8.78
CA ILE A 134 5.01 2.51 -9.03
C ILE A 134 5.67 2.57 -10.42
N LYS A 135 4.95 3.03 -11.45
CA LYS A 135 5.50 3.23 -12.80
C LYS A 135 6.65 4.24 -12.81
N VAL A 136 6.51 5.37 -12.10
CA VAL A 136 7.60 6.35 -11.94
C VAL A 136 8.83 5.70 -11.33
N LEU A 137 8.68 4.96 -10.24
CA LEU A 137 9.78 4.26 -9.57
C LEU A 137 10.45 3.21 -10.48
N ALA A 138 9.66 2.54 -11.33
CA ALA A 138 10.13 1.53 -12.27
C ALA A 138 10.61 2.11 -13.61
N ARG A 139 10.54 3.45 -13.79
CA ARG A 139 10.85 4.17 -15.04
C ARG A 139 10.02 3.69 -16.24
N LEU A 140 8.75 3.37 -15.98
CA LEU A 140 7.77 3.00 -17.00
C LEU A 140 7.02 4.23 -17.51
N ASP A 141 6.37 4.09 -18.67
CA ASP A 141 5.50 5.13 -19.22
C ASP A 141 4.19 5.21 -18.42
N VAL A 142 4.01 6.32 -17.70
CA VAL A 142 2.82 6.58 -16.87
C VAL A 142 1.57 6.85 -17.73
N ALA A 143 1.75 7.41 -18.91
CA ALA A 143 0.64 7.76 -19.80
C ALA A 143 0.05 6.54 -20.53
N GLU A 144 0.88 5.53 -20.82
CA GLU A 144 0.42 4.31 -21.49
C GLU A 144 -0.27 3.36 -20.47
N LYS A 145 -1.58 3.17 -20.63
CA LYS A 145 -2.41 2.34 -19.75
C LYS A 145 -3.04 1.14 -20.44
N ARG A 146 -2.81 1.00 -21.74
CA ARG A 146 -3.46 -0.02 -22.59
C ARG A 146 -2.56 -1.19 -22.95
N ARG A 147 -1.27 -1.08 -22.69
CA ARG A 147 -0.27 -2.11 -23.00
C ARG A 147 0.43 -2.58 -21.72
N PRO A 148 0.76 -3.87 -21.63
CA PRO A 148 1.63 -4.37 -20.57
C PRO A 148 2.98 -3.68 -20.64
N GLN A 149 3.56 -3.44 -19.45
CA GLN A 149 4.90 -2.88 -19.33
C GLN A 149 5.66 -3.64 -18.24
N ASP A 150 6.96 -3.82 -18.44
CA ASP A 150 7.86 -4.45 -17.49
C ASP A 150 9.01 -3.49 -17.15
N GLY A 151 9.38 -3.44 -15.88
CA GLY A 151 10.44 -2.58 -15.38
C GLY A 151 11.08 -3.11 -14.11
N ARG A 152 11.96 -2.29 -13.52
CA ARG A 152 12.67 -2.64 -12.29
C ARG A 152 12.76 -1.45 -11.36
N ILE A 153 12.65 -1.73 -10.07
CA ILE A 153 12.91 -0.77 -9.00
C ILE A 153 14.10 -1.31 -8.21
N ARG A 154 15.11 -0.47 -7.96
CA ARG A 154 16.17 -0.76 -7.00
C ARG A 154 15.95 0.11 -5.78
N THR A 155 15.96 -0.49 -4.62
CA THR A 155 15.71 0.19 -3.35
C THR A 155 16.51 -0.44 -2.23
N GLN A 156 16.57 0.26 -1.09
CA GLN A 156 17.20 -0.25 0.12
C GLN A 156 16.14 -0.90 1.01
N SER A 157 16.40 -2.13 1.43
CA SER A 157 15.66 -2.80 2.50
C SER A 157 16.46 -2.73 3.80
N PRO A 158 15.89 -3.11 4.94
CA PRO A 158 16.64 -3.24 6.20
C PRO A 158 17.83 -4.21 6.12
N THR A 159 17.80 -5.14 5.17
CA THR A 159 18.83 -6.19 4.98
C THR A 159 19.83 -5.86 3.87
N GLY A 160 19.62 -4.78 3.11
CA GLY A 160 20.52 -4.36 2.02
C GLY A 160 19.79 -3.92 0.76
N GLU A 161 20.52 -3.87 -0.35
CA GLU A 161 19.95 -3.51 -1.65
C GLU A 161 19.06 -4.62 -2.19
N VAL A 162 17.85 -4.26 -2.63
CA VAL A 162 16.85 -5.19 -3.17
C VAL A 162 16.40 -4.70 -4.55
N GLU A 163 16.26 -5.62 -5.48
CA GLU A 163 15.65 -5.36 -6.78
C GLU A 163 14.21 -5.90 -6.79
N LEU A 164 13.25 -5.07 -7.25
CA LEU A 164 11.90 -5.51 -7.55
C LEU A 164 11.69 -5.50 -9.07
N ARG A 165 11.20 -6.59 -9.61
CA ARG A 165 10.67 -6.63 -10.98
C ARG A 165 9.21 -6.23 -10.95
N VAL A 166 8.86 -5.27 -11.79
CA VAL A 166 7.53 -4.68 -11.89
C VAL A 166 6.93 -5.09 -13.23
N SER A 167 5.72 -5.63 -13.21
CA SER A 167 4.93 -5.89 -14.40
C SER A 167 3.56 -5.23 -14.25
N THR A 168 3.13 -4.46 -15.25
CA THR A 168 1.81 -3.85 -15.31
C THR A 168 1.01 -4.43 -16.44
N VAL A 169 -0.26 -4.76 -16.19
CA VAL A 169 -1.16 -5.37 -17.18
C VAL A 169 -2.51 -4.69 -17.15
N PRO A 170 -3.02 -4.20 -18.29
CA PRO A 170 -4.40 -3.70 -18.40
C PRO A 170 -5.41 -4.78 -18.04
N VAL A 171 -6.40 -4.43 -17.23
CA VAL A 171 -7.52 -5.30 -16.86
C VAL A 171 -8.83 -4.52 -16.88
N ALA A 172 -9.97 -5.18 -16.73
CA ALA A 172 -11.30 -4.57 -16.88
C ALA A 172 -11.54 -3.31 -16.02
N HIS A 173 -10.86 -3.19 -14.86
CA HIS A 173 -11.09 -2.10 -13.92
C HIS A 173 -9.88 -1.17 -13.72
N GLY A 174 -8.90 -1.22 -14.60
CA GLY A 174 -7.68 -0.40 -14.54
C GLY A 174 -6.44 -1.21 -14.90
N GLU A 175 -5.31 -0.95 -14.24
CA GLU A 175 -4.08 -1.70 -14.44
C GLU A 175 -3.80 -2.57 -13.21
N LYS A 176 -3.61 -3.86 -13.40
CA LYS A 176 -3.04 -4.74 -12.38
C LYS A 176 -1.54 -4.56 -12.37
N VAL A 177 -0.94 -4.48 -11.18
CA VAL A 177 0.51 -4.43 -11.01
C VAL A 177 0.97 -5.61 -10.17
N VAL A 178 2.08 -6.21 -10.57
CA VAL A 178 2.77 -7.25 -9.80
C VAL A 178 4.21 -6.81 -9.60
N LEU A 179 4.66 -6.80 -8.35
CA LEU A 179 6.05 -6.59 -7.99
C LEU A 179 6.58 -7.91 -7.44
N ARG A 180 7.63 -8.44 -8.06
CA ARG A 180 8.37 -9.59 -7.52
C ARG A 180 9.63 -9.10 -6.85
N ILE A 181 9.83 -9.51 -5.61
CA ILE A 181 10.97 -9.12 -4.78
C ILE A 181 12.10 -10.11 -5.00
N PHE A 182 13.27 -9.60 -5.39
CA PHE A 182 14.51 -10.34 -5.48
C PHE A 182 15.44 -9.87 -4.39
N ASP A 183 15.50 -10.62 -3.30
CA ASP A 183 16.44 -10.41 -2.22
C ASP A 183 17.64 -11.35 -2.40
N PRO A 184 18.85 -10.83 -2.74
CA PRO A 184 20.04 -11.66 -2.86
C PRO A 184 20.41 -12.38 -1.56
N GLY A 185 20.03 -11.81 -0.39
CA GLY A 185 20.31 -12.41 0.91
C GLY A 185 19.48 -13.65 1.22
N SER A 186 18.30 -13.80 0.61
CA SER A 186 17.44 -14.96 0.82
C SER A 186 17.92 -16.21 0.08
N LEU A 187 18.74 -16.05 -0.97
CA LEU A 187 19.32 -17.15 -1.76
C LEU A 187 20.51 -17.84 -1.07
N LEU A 188 21.05 -17.25 -0.01
CA LEU A 188 22.20 -17.78 0.73
C LEU A 188 21.82 -18.59 1.98
N GLN A 189 20.51 -18.73 2.26
CA GLN A 189 20.01 -19.43 3.46
C GLN A 189 19.22 -20.72 3.15
N SER A 190 19.29 -21.23 1.91
CA SER A 190 18.68 -22.51 1.53
C SER A 190 19.70 -23.65 1.42
#